data_a1cd498d95f1a3d5792fefdf4d1f25e8
#
_entry.id   a1cd498d95f1a3d5792fefdf4d1f25e8
#
_cell.length_a   1.000
_cell.length_b   1.000
_cell.length_c   1.000
_cell.angle_alpha   90.00
_cell.angle_beta   90.00
_cell.angle_gamma   90.00
#
_symmetry.space_group_name_H-M   'P 1'
#
loop_
_entity.id
_entity.type
_entity.pdbx_description
1 polymer ?
#
loop_
_entity_poly.entity_id
_entity_poly.type
_entity_poly.pdbx_seq_one_letter_code
_entity_poly.pdbx_strand_id
1 'polypeptide(L)'
;MSREEAQKWLEAEPDEDMRLQLRELLAGDEAQLEGRFRGRLMFGTAGLRAPIMAGPLGMNRLVVRQTAAGLVDYLLRTVQGASESGVLIGFDARRKSHDFAVDTARVAAARGMKAMLLPTVLPTPVLAWNITALGACAGVMVTASHNPREDNGYKVYLGSGAQIVPPHDVAISDAIALFDPTDVEVAAIDSLLIQTLDDSCVENYLQWIQSVRLCRSVPAIKVAYTAMHGVGGATALRAFEGAGLSEPIVVVEQQQPDAMFPTVVFPNPEEPGAMDRVIEVARISGAALALANDPDADRLGVAIPVGASWRLLRGDEIGWLLGEHVLRHTQGDDRLVVTTLVSSSLLGKMAALHGVAYEETFTGFKWIADAALRHSDKRLVFAYEQALGYLVADRPLDKDGIAAAVLMTEVAALAIAEGTTLQGRLNQIAEQYGRHVTGELSVKMNPSDGLLAVDRLRSSPPVTIAGRVVVKVEDFKEANLLRLWLDEVGGAGVRLQVRPSGTEPKVKLYGEAVDMEPDTLQSLLSALEAIL
;
A
#
# COMPACT_ATOMS: atom_id res chain seq x y z
N MET A 1 -23.05 -27.12 16.06
CA MET A 1 -22.06 -26.82 15.03
C MET A 1 -20.91 -25.99 15.58
N SER A 2 -21.12 -24.77 16.05
CA SER A 2 -20.05 -23.88 16.53
C SER A 2 -19.22 -24.40 17.70
N ARG A 3 -19.82 -25.12 18.67
CA ARG A 3 -19.08 -25.65 19.85
C ARG A 3 -18.19 -26.84 19.51
N GLU A 4 -18.64 -27.78 18.68
CA GLU A 4 -17.81 -28.90 18.21
C GLU A 4 -16.65 -28.41 17.31
N GLU A 5 -16.95 -27.44 16.48
CA GLU A 5 -15.95 -26.80 15.62
C GLU A 5 -14.90 -26.06 16.45
N ALA A 6 -15.31 -25.26 17.44
CA ALA A 6 -14.40 -24.58 18.34
C ALA A 6 -13.54 -25.54 19.16
N GLN A 7 -14.08 -26.72 19.52
CA GLN A 7 -13.30 -27.75 20.20
C GLN A 7 -12.20 -28.34 19.29
N LYS A 8 -12.52 -28.60 18.00
CA LYS A 8 -11.51 -29.04 17.02
C LYS A 8 -10.41 -27.99 16.82
N TRP A 9 -10.83 -26.70 16.76
CA TRP A 9 -9.88 -25.61 16.69
C TRP A 9 -8.95 -25.56 17.91
N LEU A 10 -9.48 -25.73 19.13
CA LEU A 10 -8.68 -25.76 20.36
C LEU A 10 -7.64 -26.89 20.36
N GLU A 11 -8.01 -28.05 19.82
CA GLU A 11 -7.11 -29.23 19.73
C GLU A 11 -6.00 -29.01 18.69
N ALA A 12 -6.31 -28.34 17.57
CA ALA A 12 -5.37 -28.11 16.47
C ALA A 12 -4.49 -26.84 16.65
N GLU A 13 -4.95 -25.87 17.47
CA GLU A 13 -4.30 -24.58 17.61
C GLU A 13 -2.92 -24.68 18.28
N PRO A 14 -1.84 -24.27 17.59
CA PRO A 14 -0.48 -24.38 18.15
C PRO A 14 -0.14 -23.29 19.16
N ASP A 15 -0.82 -22.13 19.14
CA ASP A 15 -0.50 -20.98 19.98
C ASP A 15 -1.29 -21.00 21.30
N GLU A 16 -0.58 -20.91 22.43
CA GLU A 16 -1.21 -20.97 23.75
C GLU A 16 -2.14 -19.78 24.03
N ASP A 17 -1.79 -18.58 23.59
CA ASP A 17 -2.64 -17.39 23.69
C ASP A 17 -3.95 -17.53 22.90
N MET A 18 -3.91 -18.18 21.73
CA MET A 18 -5.11 -18.51 20.94
C MET A 18 -5.92 -19.62 21.60
N ARG A 19 -5.27 -20.65 22.14
CA ARG A 19 -5.93 -21.71 22.93
C ARG A 19 -6.65 -21.15 24.16
N LEU A 20 -6.03 -20.18 24.83
CA LEU A 20 -6.69 -19.51 25.97
C LEU A 20 -7.98 -18.81 25.54
N GLN A 21 -7.93 -18.03 24.46
CA GLN A 21 -9.13 -17.38 23.89
C GLN A 21 -10.23 -18.41 23.51
N LEU A 22 -9.86 -19.55 22.93
CA LEU A 22 -10.82 -20.61 22.57
C LEU A 22 -11.45 -21.25 23.83
N ARG A 23 -10.67 -21.49 24.89
CA ARG A 23 -11.20 -21.99 26.18
C ARG A 23 -12.19 -21.00 26.79
N GLU A 24 -11.85 -19.70 26.77
CA GLU A 24 -12.75 -18.63 27.26
C GLU A 24 -14.04 -18.57 26.44
N LEU A 25 -13.96 -18.64 25.11
CA LEU A 25 -15.14 -18.69 24.22
C LEU A 25 -16.01 -19.94 24.48
N LEU A 26 -15.39 -21.11 24.68
CA LEU A 26 -16.09 -22.35 24.99
C LEU A 26 -16.75 -22.35 26.37
N ALA A 27 -16.19 -21.62 27.33
CA ALA A 27 -16.76 -21.45 28.67
C ALA A 27 -17.76 -20.28 28.74
N GLY A 28 -17.80 -19.41 27.74
CA GLY A 28 -18.58 -18.18 27.72
C GLY A 28 -19.97 -18.32 27.07
N ASP A 29 -20.48 -17.17 26.61
CA ASP A 29 -21.78 -17.03 25.98
C ASP A 29 -21.81 -17.66 24.56
N GLU A 30 -22.85 -18.42 24.26
CA GLU A 30 -23.10 -19.08 22.97
C GLU A 30 -23.12 -18.05 21.83
N ALA A 31 -23.69 -16.85 22.03
CA ALA A 31 -23.76 -15.81 21.02
C ALA A 31 -22.37 -15.26 20.62
N GLN A 32 -21.43 -15.18 21.56
CA GLN A 32 -20.03 -14.80 21.27
C GLN A 32 -19.33 -15.89 20.49
N LEU A 33 -19.54 -17.14 20.86
CA LEU A 33 -19.00 -18.29 20.14
C LEU A 33 -19.54 -18.35 18.71
N GLU A 34 -20.87 -18.27 18.53
CA GLU A 34 -21.49 -18.22 17.20
C GLU A 34 -20.99 -17.02 16.38
N GLY A 35 -20.87 -15.84 16.98
CA GLY A 35 -20.35 -14.66 16.33
C GLY A 35 -18.92 -14.85 15.81
N ARG A 36 -18.08 -15.61 16.51
CA ARG A 36 -16.69 -15.89 16.14
C ARG A 36 -16.58 -16.98 15.06
N PHE A 37 -17.50 -17.93 15.00
CA PHE A 37 -17.49 -19.09 14.09
C PHE A 37 -18.56 -19.02 12.98
N ARG A 38 -19.27 -17.89 12.81
CA ARG A 38 -20.35 -17.72 11.80
C ARG A 38 -19.90 -17.68 10.35
N GLY A 39 -18.62 -17.78 10.05
CA GLY A 39 -18.07 -17.68 8.71
C GLY A 39 -16.56 -17.85 8.72
N ARG A 40 -15.92 -17.50 7.63
CA ARG A 40 -14.45 -17.47 7.49
C ARG A 40 -13.97 -16.08 7.07
N LEU A 41 -12.71 -15.79 7.37
CA LEU A 41 -12.04 -14.60 6.85
C LEU A 41 -11.99 -14.69 5.32
N MET A 42 -12.49 -13.65 4.66
CA MET A 42 -12.57 -13.62 3.20
C MET A 42 -11.22 -13.25 2.61
N PHE A 43 -10.72 -14.11 1.71
CA PHE A 43 -9.55 -13.82 0.90
C PHE A 43 -10.00 -13.03 -0.34
N GLY A 44 -9.36 -11.90 -0.57
CA GLY A 44 -9.67 -11.02 -1.70
C GLY A 44 -8.41 -10.50 -2.37
N THR A 45 -8.58 -9.54 -3.26
CA THR A 45 -7.48 -8.92 -4.03
C THR A 45 -6.42 -8.21 -3.17
N ALA A 46 -6.71 -7.93 -1.90
CA ALA A 46 -5.75 -7.41 -0.92
C ALA A 46 -5.12 -8.53 -0.05
N GLY A 47 -5.38 -9.81 -0.38
CA GLY A 47 -5.04 -10.95 0.47
C GLY A 47 -5.97 -11.07 1.67
N LEU A 48 -5.42 -11.37 2.85
CA LEU A 48 -6.14 -11.36 4.14
C LEU A 48 -5.74 -10.16 4.98
N ARG A 49 -6.66 -9.64 5.78
CA ARG A 49 -6.38 -8.64 6.81
C ARG A 49 -7.45 -8.67 7.89
N ALA A 50 -7.06 -8.90 9.15
CA ALA A 50 -7.95 -8.91 10.30
C ALA A 50 -7.16 -8.76 11.62
N PRO A 51 -7.85 -8.52 12.74
CA PRO A 51 -7.26 -8.65 14.06
C PRO A 51 -6.68 -10.05 14.32
N ILE A 52 -5.59 -10.08 15.07
CA ILE A 52 -4.98 -11.33 15.56
C ILE A 52 -5.88 -11.90 16.65
N MET A 53 -6.64 -12.92 16.31
CA MET A 53 -7.59 -13.56 17.24
C MET A 53 -7.88 -15.00 16.85
N ALA A 54 -8.29 -15.80 17.82
CA ALA A 54 -8.69 -17.20 17.61
C ALA A 54 -10.00 -17.33 16.81
N GLY A 55 -10.12 -18.41 16.05
CA GLY A 55 -11.29 -18.74 15.23
C GLY A 55 -11.19 -18.26 13.77
N PRO A 56 -12.13 -18.69 12.90
CA PRO A 56 -12.04 -18.54 11.45
C PRO A 56 -12.19 -17.11 10.92
N LEU A 57 -12.60 -16.15 11.75
CA LEU A 57 -12.74 -14.74 11.38
C LEU A 57 -11.54 -13.86 11.77
N GLY A 58 -10.47 -14.44 12.35
CA GLY A 58 -9.26 -13.74 12.75
C GLY A 58 -8.01 -14.20 12.02
N MET A 59 -6.97 -13.36 12.10
CA MET A 59 -5.63 -13.78 11.71
C MET A 59 -5.03 -14.66 12.81
N ASN A 60 -4.78 -15.92 12.49
CA ASN A 60 -4.14 -16.92 13.35
C ASN A 60 -3.46 -17.98 12.50
N ARG A 61 -2.69 -18.87 13.15
CA ARG A 61 -1.89 -19.86 12.44
C ARG A 61 -2.71 -20.86 11.64
N LEU A 62 -3.88 -21.26 12.12
CA LEU A 62 -4.74 -22.20 11.39
C LEU A 62 -5.31 -21.57 10.11
N VAL A 63 -5.77 -20.31 10.17
CA VAL A 63 -6.23 -19.56 8.98
C VAL A 63 -5.08 -19.35 7.99
N VAL A 64 -3.88 -19.03 8.48
CA VAL A 64 -2.70 -18.86 7.62
C VAL A 64 -2.29 -20.17 6.95
N ARG A 65 -2.29 -21.30 7.67
CA ARG A 65 -2.03 -22.63 7.10
C ARG A 65 -3.03 -22.99 6.02
N GLN A 66 -4.31 -22.79 6.28
CA GLN A 66 -5.39 -23.00 5.29
C GLN A 66 -5.16 -22.14 4.03
N THR A 67 -4.85 -20.87 4.23
CA THR A 67 -4.58 -19.91 3.14
C THR A 67 -3.36 -20.33 2.32
N ALA A 68 -2.27 -20.71 2.98
CA ALA A 68 -1.06 -21.19 2.34
C ALA A 68 -1.31 -22.50 1.56
N ALA A 69 -2.11 -23.43 2.11
CA ALA A 69 -2.45 -24.66 1.41
C ALA A 69 -3.23 -24.39 0.11
N GLY A 70 -4.22 -23.51 0.15
CA GLY A 70 -4.98 -23.13 -1.04
C GLY A 70 -4.14 -22.38 -2.07
N LEU A 71 -3.30 -21.45 -1.63
CA LEU A 71 -2.38 -20.73 -2.51
C LEU A 71 -1.40 -21.68 -3.22
N VAL A 72 -0.73 -22.57 -2.45
CA VAL A 72 0.24 -23.53 -2.99
C VAL A 72 -0.44 -24.50 -3.95
N ASP A 73 -1.63 -25.00 -3.62
CA ASP A 73 -2.40 -25.89 -4.50
C ASP A 73 -2.78 -25.18 -5.82
N TYR A 74 -3.20 -23.93 -5.74
CA TYR A 74 -3.47 -23.09 -6.91
C TYR A 74 -2.20 -22.95 -7.78
N LEU A 75 -1.06 -22.58 -7.20
CA LEU A 75 0.20 -22.40 -7.92
C LEU A 75 0.69 -23.68 -8.58
N LEU A 76 0.68 -24.81 -7.88
CA LEU A 76 1.08 -26.12 -8.42
C LEU A 76 0.21 -26.55 -9.61
N ARG A 77 -1.06 -26.16 -9.64
CA ARG A 77 -1.98 -26.48 -10.75
C ARG A 77 -1.87 -25.52 -11.94
N THR A 78 -1.49 -24.27 -11.71
CA THR A 78 -1.61 -23.21 -12.74
C THR A 78 -0.27 -22.69 -13.26
N VAL A 79 0.83 -22.88 -12.52
CA VAL A 79 2.15 -22.37 -12.89
C VAL A 79 3.08 -23.54 -13.19
N GLN A 80 3.58 -23.60 -14.41
CA GLN A 80 4.55 -24.63 -14.78
C GLN A 80 5.86 -24.45 -14.02
N GLY A 81 6.38 -25.51 -13.42
CA GLY A 81 7.62 -25.49 -12.63
C GLY A 81 7.48 -24.80 -11.26
N ALA A 82 6.25 -24.65 -10.76
CA ALA A 82 5.99 -23.98 -9.48
C ALA A 82 6.70 -24.62 -8.29
N SER A 83 6.87 -25.96 -8.29
CA SER A 83 7.57 -26.68 -7.24
C SER A 83 9.03 -26.25 -7.07
N GLU A 84 9.72 -26.05 -8.19
CA GLU A 84 11.15 -25.67 -8.23
C GLU A 84 11.35 -24.16 -8.09
N SER A 85 10.54 -23.35 -8.78
CA SER A 85 10.58 -21.88 -8.70
C SER A 85 10.25 -21.41 -7.29
N GLY A 86 9.31 -22.10 -6.65
CA GLY A 86 8.96 -21.90 -5.25
C GLY A 86 8.26 -20.59 -4.93
N VAL A 87 7.98 -20.37 -3.67
CA VAL A 87 7.38 -19.17 -3.11
C VAL A 87 8.38 -18.40 -2.24
N LEU A 88 8.47 -17.08 -2.45
CA LEU A 88 9.26 -16.18 -1.59
C LEU A 88 8.38 -15.63 -0.48
N ILE A 89 8.82 -15.68 0.77
CA ILE A 89 8.03 -15.33 1.94
C ILE A 89 8.79 -14.29 2.77
N GLY A 90 8.16 -13.15 2.99
CA GLY A 90 8.65 -12.08 3.86
C GLY A 90 7.66 -11.76 4.97
N PHE A 91 8.12 -11.02 5.95
CA PHE A 91 7.33 -10.63 7.10
C PHE A 91 7.82 -9.32 7.72
N ASP A 92 6.88 -8.54 8.26
CA ASP A 92 7.17 -7.35 9.06
C ASP A 92 7.39 -7.69 10.54
N ALA A 93 7.52 -6.65 11.38
CA ALA A 93 7.77 -6.83 12.81
C ALA A 93 6.49 -6.95 13.67
N ARG A 94 5.31 -7.07 13.06
CA ARG A 94 4.06 -7.22 13.81
C ARG A 94 4.03 -8.54 14.57
N ARG A 95 3.21 -8.56 15.62
CA ARG A 95 2.97 -9.80 16.38
C ARG A 95 2.57 -10.92 15.43
N LYS A 96 3.13 -12.12 15.62
CA LYS A 96 2.87 -13.33 14.85
C LYS A 96 3.32 -13.31 13.37
N SER A 97 3.87 -12.21 12.83
CA SER A 97 4.29 -12.16 11.42
C SER A 97 5.31 -13.24 11.08
N HIS A 98 6.30 -13.45 11.94
CA HIS A 98 7.29 -14.51 11.76
C HIS A 98 6.64 -15.91 11.83
N ASP A 99 5.75 -16.17 12.80
CA ASP A 99 5.08 -17.47 12.95
C ASP A 99 4.24 -17.79 11.70
N PHE A 100 3.53 -16.79 11.16
CA PHE A 100 2.73 -16.92 9.95
C PHE A 100 3.59 -17.17 8.69
N ALA A 101 4.74 -16.51 8.60
CA ALA A 101 5.69 -16.73 7.51
C ALA A 101 6.29 -18.16 7.56
N VAL A 102 6.69 -18.61 8.74
CA VAL A 102 7.20 -19.97 8.95
C VAL A 102 6.14 -21.02 8.66
N ASP A 103 4.88 -20.83 9.10
CA ASP A 103 3.79 -21.76 8.79
C ASP A 103 3.52 -21.81 7.27
N THR A 104 3.57 -20.67 6.57
CA THR A 104 3.46 -20.63 5.11
C THR A 104 4.55 -21.45 4.43
N ALA A 105 5.81 -21.31 4.87
CA ALA A 105 6.94 -22.07 4.33
C ALA A 105 6.79 -23.58 4.59
N ARG A 106 6.35 -23.95 5.79
CA ARG A 106 6.16 -25.36 6.19
C ARG A 106 5.00 -26.01 5.41
N VAL A 107 3.92 -25.28 5.14
CA VAL A 107 2.81 -25.76 4.30
C VAL A 107 3.27 -25.93 2.85
N ALA A 108 4.03 -24.98 2.31
CA ALA A 108 4.58 -25.09 0.95
C ALA A 108 5.49 -26.32 0.82
N ALA A 109 6.39 -26.53 1.78
CA ALA A 109 7.29 -27.67 1.81
C ALA A 109 6.56 -29.01 1.96
N ALA A 110 5.52 -29.10 2.79
CA ALA A 110 4.70 -30.31 2.94
C ALA A 110 4.01 -30.71 1.62
N ARG A 111 3.75 -29.74 0.75
CA ARG A 111 3.14 -29.93 -0.57
C ARG A 111 4.17 -30.06 -1.70
N GLY A 112 5.46 -30.23 -1.37
CA GLY A 112 6.53 -30.43 -2.33
C GLY A 112 7.00 -29.18 -3.08
N MET A 113 6.65 -27.99 -2.59
CA MET A 113 7.06 -26.70 -3.17
C MET A 113 8.24 -26.12 -2.38
N LYS A 114 9.25 -25.61 -3.08
CA LYS A 114 10.35 -24.84 -2.48
C LYS A 114 9.80 -23.57 -1.81
N ALA A 115 10.25 -23.29 -0.60
CA ALA A 115 9.91 -22.08 0.14
C ALA A 115 11.19 -21.32 0.50
N MET A 116 11.24 -20.04 0.12
CA MET A 116 12.36 -19.14 0.42
C MET A 116 11.89 -18.12 1.44
N LEU A 117 12.48 -18.12 2.63
CA LEU A 117 12.18 -17.15 3.69
C LEU A 117 13.19 -15.99 3.64
N LEU A 118 12.72 -14.78 3.73
CA LEU A 118 13.60 -13.63 4.00
C LEU A 118 14.28 -13.80 5.37
N PRO A 119 15.54 -13.36 5.52
CA PRO A 119 16.37 -13.71 6.68
C PRO A 119 15.91 -13.06 7.99
N THR A 120 15.18 -11.97 7.90
CA THR A 120 14.71 -11.18 9.04
C THR A 120 13.45 -10.38 8.65
N VAL A 121 12.94 -9.56 9.57
CA VAL A 121 11.90 -8.58 9.26
C VAL A 121 12.42 -7.59 8.22
N LEU A 122 11.75 -7.48 7.08
CA LEU A 122 12.18 -6.65 5.95
C LEU A 122 11.00 -5.92 5.30
N PRO A 123 11.28 -4.79 4.60
CA PRO A 123 10.27 -4.03 3.86
C PRO A 123 9.56 -4.83 2.76
N THR A 124 8.28 -4.52 2.55
CA THR A 124 7.49 -5.06 1.43
C THR A 124 8.19 -4.88 0.07
N PRO A 125 8.78 -3.70 -0.28
CA PRO A 125 9.48 -3.55 -1.56
C PRO A 125 10.67 -4.51 -1.74
N VAL A 126 11.38 -4.86 -0.67
CA VAL A 126 12.48 -5.85 -0.73
C VAL A 126 11.95 -7.22 -1.18
N LEU A 127 10.80 -7.66 -0.63
CA LEU A 127 10.16 -8.90 -1.06
C LEU A 127 9.72 -8.78 -2.53
N ALA A 128 8.95 -7.76 -2.89
CA ALA A 128 8.38 -7.58 -4.22
C ALA A 128 9.46 -7.55 -5.32
N TRP A 129 10.59 -6.87 -5.05
CA TRP A 129 11.74 -6.84 -5.94
C TRP A 129 12.39 -8.23 -6.11
N ASN A 130 12.56 -8.96 -5.01
CA ASN A 130 13.22 -10.27 -5.03
C ASN A 130 12.38 -11.38 -5.67
N ILE A 131 11.05 -11.27 -5.76
CA ILE A 131 10.22 -12.25 -6.48
C ILE A 131 10.74 -12.43 -7.92
N THR A 132 10.91 -11.32 -8.63
CA THR A 132 11.39 -11.35 -10.01
C THR A 132 12.90 -11.63 -10.09
N ALA A 133 13.69 -11.10 -9.18
CA ALA A 133 15.15 -11.28 -9.17
C ALA A 133 15.57 -12.74 -8.93
N LEU A 134 14.81 -13.47 -8.11
CA LEU A 134 15.05 -14.88 -7.79
C LEU A 134 14.27 -15.85 -8.67
N GLY A 135 13.36 -15.35 -9.54
CA GLY A 135 12.50 -16.19 -10.36
C GLY A 135 11.48 -17.01 -9.57
N ALA A 136 11.06 -16.53 -8.40
CA ALA A 136 10.01 -17.18 -7.63
C ALA A 136 8.67 -17.13 -8.37
N CYS A 137 7.87 -18.19 -8.33
CA CYS A 137 6.57 -18.22 -9.00
C CYS A 137 5.51 -17.37 -8.30
N ALA A 138 5.72 -17.05 -7.02
CA ALA A 138 4.86 -16.21 -6.22
C ALA A 138 5.63 -15.63 -5.02
N GLY A 139 5.04 -14.63 -4.38
CA GLY A 139 5.50 -14.07 -3.12
C GLY A 139 4.38 -13.91 -2.10
N VAL A 140 4.74 -13.99 -0.83
CA VAL A 140 3.85 -13.73 0.29
C VAL A 140 4.52 -12.74 1.23
N MET A 141 3.85 -11.63 1.52
CA MET A 141 4.26 -10.69 2.56
C MET A 141 3.28 -10.72 3.72
N VAL A 142 3.78 -11.12 4.88
CA VAL A 142 3.00 -11.13 6.12
C VAL A 142 3.10 -9.76 6.78
N THR A 143 2.10 -8.95 6.58
CA THR A 143 2.01 -7.56 7.08
C THR A 143 0.57 -7.04 7.02
N ALA A 144 0.20 -6.16 7.94
CA ALA A 144 -1.01 -5.35 7.83
C ALA A 144 -0.73 -3.90 7.41
N SER A 145 0.49 -3.60 6.89
CA SER A 145 0.91 -2.26 6.46
C SER A 145 0.69 -1.23 7.60
N HIS A 146 -0.11 -0.20 7.38
CA HIS A 146 -0.41 0.89 8.32
C HIS A 146 -1.61 0.64 9.26
N ASN A 147 -2.20 -0.56 9.26
CA ASN A 147 -3.32 -0.89 10.16
C ASN A 147 -2.90 -0.83 11.63
N PRO A 148 -3.86 -0.74 12.58
CA PRO A 148 -3.60 -0.82 14.01
C PRO A 148 -2.74 -2.02 14.41
N ARG A 149 -2.11 -1.93 15.58
CA ARG A 149 -1.20 -2.97 16.11
C ARG A 149 -1.86 -4.34 16.36
N GLU A 150 -3.17 -4.34 16.52
CA GLU A 150 -3.97 -5.54 16.73
C GLU A 150 -4.10 -6.39 15.47
N ASP A 151 -3.93 -5.77 14.29
CA ASP A 151 -4.13 -6.42 13.00
C ASP A 151 -2.86 -7.08 12.48
N ASN A 152 -3.06 -8.13 11.69
CA ASN A 152 -2.07 -8.69 10.79
C ASN A 152 -2.70 -9.00 9.43
N GLY A 153 -1.89 -9.38 8.44
CA GLY A 153 -2.37 -9.64 7.09
C GLY A 153 -1.45 -10.56 6.31
N TYR A 154 -1.88 -10.85 5.09
CA TYR A 154 -1.22 -11.81 4.21
C TYR A 154 -1.39 -11.32 2.76
N LYS A 155 -0.42 -10.54 2.26
CA LYS A 155 -0.39 -10.04 0.87
C LYS A 155 0.17 -11.13 -0.04
N VAL A 156 -0.44 -11.33 -1.21
CA VAL A 156 0.01 -12.33 -2.20
C VAL A 156 0.41 -11.64 -3.49
N TYR A 157 1.54 -12.05 -4.04
CA TYR A 157 2.14 -11.60 -5.29
C TYR A 157 2.30 -12.78 -6.24
N LEU A 158 2.18 -12.54 -7.54
CA LEU A 158 2.55 -13.51 -8.57
C LEU A 158 4.03 -13.35 -8.98
N GLY A 159 4.52 -14.23 -9.82
CA GLY A 159 5.91 -14.25 -10.28
C GLY A 159 6.35 -12.98 -11.02
N SER A 160 5.43 -12.15 -11.48
CA SER A 160 5.70 -10.81 -12.02
C SER A 160 6.13 -9.78 -10.97
N GLY A 161 6.01 -10.08 -9.68
CA GLY A 161 6.20 -9.12 -8.58
C GLY A 161 4.98 -8.22 -8.33
N ALA A 162 3.89 -8.40 -9.08
CA ALA A 162 2.63 -7.68 -8.89
C ALA A 162 1.70 -8.41 -7.93
N GLN A 163 0.92 -7.67 -7.13
CA GLN A 163 -0.15 -8.25 -6.32
C GLN A 163 -1.24 -8.86 -7.19
N ILE A 164 -1.95 -9.85 -6.64
CA ILE A 164 -3.03 -10.55 -7.35
C ILE A 164 -4.19 -9.63 -7.71
N VAL A 165 -4.75 -9.87 -8.90
CA VAL A 165 -6.00 -9.27 -9.42
C VAL A 165 -6.93 -10.37 -9.90
N PRO A 166 -8.23 -10.11 -10.15
CA PRO A 166 -9.10 -11.08 -10.79
C PRO A 166 -8.53 -11.59 -12.12
N PRO A 167 -8.67 -12.90 -12.45
CA PRO A 167 -9.45 -13.92 -11.72
C PRO A 167 -8.67 -14.68 -10.64
N HIS A 168 -7.40 -14.33 -10.38
CA HIS A 168 -6.51 -15.07 -9.49
C HIS A 168 -7.00 -15.10 -8.04
N ASP A 169 -7.51 -13.98 -7.52
CA ASP A 169 -8.04 -13.86 -6.15
C ASP A 169 -9.22 -14.80 -5.90
N VAL A 170 -10.15 -14.89 -6.84
CA VAL A 170 -11.31 -15.81 -6.75
C VAL A 170 -10.83 -17.26 -6.79
N ALA A 171 -9.97 -17.61 -7.75
CA ALA A 171 -9.46 -18.97 -7.89
C ALA A 171 -8.64 -19.44 -6.67
N ILE A 172 -7.86 -18.55 -6.06
CA ILE A 172 -7.14 -18.83 -4.81
C ILE A 172 -8.13 -18.97 -3.65
N SER A 173 -9.13 -18.08 -3.54
CA SER A 173 -10.17 -18.16 -2.49
C SER A 173 -10.94 -19.47 -2.55
N ASP A 174 -11.28 -19.93 -3.77
CA ASP A 174 -11.95 -21.23 -3.99
C ASP A 174 -11.04 -22.40 -3.57
N ALA A 175 -9.74 -22.33 -3.91
CA ALA A 175 -8.77 -23.34 -3.49
C ALA A 175 -8.62 -23.38 -1.96
N ILE A 176 -8.58 -22.23 -1.28
CA ILE A 176 -8.51 -22.13 0.19
C ILE A 176 -9.73 -22.83 0.83
N ALA A 177 -10.92 -22.69 0.22
CA ALA A 177 -12.15 -23.29 0.74
C ALA A 177 -12.15 -24.82 0.77
N LEU A 178 -11.27 -25.47 0.03
CA LEU A 178 -11.17 -26.93 -0.03
C LEU A 178 -10.43 -27.54 1.18
N PHE A 179 -9.76 -26.72 2.00
CA PHE A 179 -8.96 -27.19 3.12
C PHE A 179 -9.66 -26.95 4.46
N ASP A 180 -9.63 -27.96 5.33
CA ASP A 180 -9.99 -27.80 6.74
C ASP A 180 -8.80 -27.15 7.47
N PRO A 181 -8.96 -25.95 8.09
CA PRO A 181 -7.86 -25.27 8.79
C PRO A 181 -7.27 -26.09 9.94
N THR A 182 -8.04 -27.02 10.50
CA THR A 182 -7.62 -27.88 11.64
C THR A 182 -6.80 -29.11 11.20
N ASP A 183 -6.74 -29.41 9.89
CA ASP A 183 -6.09 -30.61 9.33
C ASP A 183 -5.09 -30.30 8.19
N VAL A 184 -4.50 -29.11 8.19
CA VAL A 184 -3.48 -28.75 7.20
C VAL A 184 -2.14 -29.32 7.60
N GLU A 185 -1.58 -30.19 6.73
CA GLU A 185 -0.25 -30.75 6.90
C GLU A 185 0.84 -29.68 6.84
N VAL A 186 1.82 -29.77 7.73
CA VAL A 186 2.99 -28.89 7.80
C VAL A 186 4.28 -29.71 7.85
N ALA A 187 5.26 -29.41 7.02
CA ALA A 187 6.57 -30.06 7.06
C ALA A 187 7.34 -29.72 8.35
N ALA A 188 8.36 -30.49 8.65
CA ALA A 188 9.32 -30.13 9.67
C ALA A 188 10.04 -28.83 9.32
N ILE A 189 10.47 -28.06 10.32
CA ILE A 189 11.11 -26.74 10.10
C ILE A 189 12.47 -26.86 9.40
N ASP A 190 13.14 -27.98 9.54
CA ASP A 190 14.42 -28.34 8.94
C ASP A 190 14.26 -29.05 7.57
N SER A 191 13.08 -29.02 6.97
CA SER A 191 12.85 -29.57 5.63
C SER A 191 13.82 -28.94 4.61
N LEU A 192 14.42 -29.74 3.76
CA LEU A 192 15.33 -29.30 2.69
C LEU A 192 14.64 -28.39 1.64
N LEU A 193 13.31 -28.36 1.61
CA LEU A 193 12.55 -27.46 0.75
C LEU A 193 12.37 -26.06 1.35
N ILE A 194 12.74 -25.84 2.62
CA ILE A 194 12.70 -24.53 3.27
C ILE A 194 14.11 -23.96 3.30
N GLN A 195 14.30 -22.83 2.64
CA GLN A 195 15.57 -22.11 2.60
C GLN A 195 15.40 -20.72 3.20
N THR A 196 16.10 -20.39 4.27
CA THR A 196 16.26 -19.01 4.70
C THR A 196 17.35 -18.35 3.83
N LEU A 197 17.02 -17.23 3.21
CA LEU A 197 17.94 -16.44 2.41
C LEU A 197 18.97 -15.73 3.32
N ASP A 198 20.06 -15.30 2.73
CA ASP A 198 21.04 -14.44 3.39
C ASP A 198 20.81 -12.96 3.04
N ASP A 199 21.68 -12.07 3.50
CA ASP A 199 21.56 -10.62 3.29
C ASP A 199 21.74 -10.20 1.81
N SER A 200 22.14 -11.09 0.92
CA SER A 200 22.27 -10.79 -0.52
C SER A 200 20.96 -10.32 -1.15
N CYS A 201 19.82 -10.79 -0.64
CA CYS A 201 18.51 -10.30 -1.10
C CYS A 201 18.29 -8.81 -0.82
N VAL A 202 18.84 -8.29 0.28
CA VAL A 202 18.81 -6.87 0.61
C VAL A 202 19.84 -6.11 -0.20
N GLU A 203 21.07 -6.64 -0.33
CA GLU A 203 22.14 -6.02 -1.12
C GLU A 203 21.74 -5.83 -2.58
N ASN A 204 21.14 -6.83 -3.20
CA ASN A 204 20.68 -6.77 -4.57
C ASN A 204 19.60 -5.69 -4.78
N TYR A 205 18.65 -5.56 -3.84
CA TYR A 205 17.67 -4.49 -3.85
C TYR A 205 18.32 -3.11 -3.68
N LEU A 206 19.26 -2.96 -2.73
CA LEU A 206 19.98 -1.70 -2.50
C LEU A 206 20.83 -1.30 -3.70
N GLN A 207 21.45 -2.25 -4.38
CA GLN A 207 22.19 -1.99 -5.62
C GLN A 207 21.25 -1.45 -6.73
N TRP A 208 20.03 -2.00 -6.83
CA TRP A 208 19.03 -1.49 -7.76
C TRP A 208 18.59 -0.06 -7.38
N ILE A 209 18.38 0.26 -6.11
CA ILE A 209 17.99 1.62 -5.66
C ILE A 209 18.98 2.68 -6.13
N GLN A 210 20.27 2.38 -6.25
CA GLN A 210 21.24 3.33 -6.78
C GLN A 210 20.89 3.78 -8.21
N SER A 211 20.17 2.95 -8.98
CA SER A 211 19.75 3.27 -10.35
C SER A 211 18.51 4.17 -10.41
N VAL A 212 17.76 4.31 -9.31
CA VAL A 212 16.54 5.15 -9.23
C VAL A 212 16.88 6.63 -9.33
N ARG A 213 18.10 7.04 -8.92
CA ARG A 213 18.55 8.43 -9.03
C ARG A 213 18.74 8.83 -10.49
N LEU A 214 18.12 9.95 -10.84
CA LEU A 214 18.11 10.51 -12.19
C LEU A 214 19.14 11.65 -12.34
N CYS A 215 19.39 12.41 -11.25
CA CYS A 215 20.35 13.51 -11.18
C CYS A 215 21.36 13.25 -10.07
N ARG A 216 22.51 12.64 -10.42
CA ARG A 216 23.52 12.25 -9.42
C ARG A 216 24.32 13.42 -8.85
N SER A 217 24.42 14.53 -9.58
CA SER A 217 25.19 15.72 -9.15
C SER A 217 24.25 16.74 -8.51
N VAL A 218 23.89 16.51 -7.25
CA VAL A 218 23.07 17.43 -6.44
C VAL A 218 23.81 17.76 -5.14
N PRO A 219 23.55 18.94 -4.53
CA PRO A 219 24.17 19.30 -3.24
C PRO A 219 23.72 18.34 -2.13
N ALA A 220 24.59 18.15 -1.15
CA ALA A 220 24.23 17.46 0.08
C ALA A 220 23.22 18.31 0.87
N ILE A 221 22.13 17.70 1.29
CA ILE A 221 21.09 18.33 2.12
C ILE A 221 20.85 17.51 3.38
N LYS A 222 20.37 18.15 4.44
CA LYS A 222 19.92 17.46 5.64
C LYS A 222 18.46 17.00 5.44
N VAL A 223 18.19 15.75 5.80
CA VAL A 223 16.86 15.13 5.75
C VAL A 223 16.57 14.54 7.13
N ALA A 224 15.38 14.75 7.66
CA ALA A 224 14.90 14.01 8.82
C ALA A 224 14.07 12.80 8.36
N TYR A 225 14.17 11.68 9.08
CA TYR A 225 13.50 10.43 8.69
C TYR A 225 12.92 9.68 9.89
N THR A 226 11.79 9.05 9.69
CA THR A 226 11.22 8.07 10.63
C THR A 226 10.71 6.82 9.92
N ALA A 227 10.98 5.67 10.52
CA ALA A 227 10.39 4.38 10.15
C ALA A 227 9.07 4.09 10.89
N MET A 228 8.61 4.97 11.79
CA MET A 228 7.39 4.79 12.60
C MET A 228 7.33 3.42 13.31
N HIS A 229 8.43 2.96 13.90
CA HIS A 229 8.58 1.61 14.48
C HIS A 229 8.41 0.46 13.47
N GLY A 230 8.45 0.76 12.18
CA GLY A 230 8.37 -0.23 11.10
C GLY A 230 9.71 -0.82 10.71
N VAL A 231 9.70 -1.64 9.67
CA VAL A 231 10.89 -2.39 9.21
C VAL A 231 11.75 -1.63 8.20
N GLY A 232 11.33 -0.40 7.81
CA GLY A 232 12.04 0.41 6.81
C GLY A 232 13.37 0.99 7.29
N GLY A 233 13.56 1.17 8.61
CA GLY A 233 14.62 2.00 9.18
C GLY A 233 16.04 1.66 8.72
N ALA A 234 16.47 0.41 8.90
CA ALA A 234 17.81 -0.03 8.52
C ALA A 234 18.01 -0.03 6.99
N THR A 235 17.00 -0.49 6.24
CA THR A 235 17.05 -0.53 4.77
C THR A 235 17.10 0.87 4.17
N ALA A 236 16.33 1.83 4.71
CA ALA A 236 16.34 3.20 4.24
C ALA A 236 17.70 3.88 4.42
N LEU A 237 18.35 3.74 5.60
CA LEU A 237 19.69 4.30 5.83
C LEU A 237 20.70 3.75 4.83
N ARG A 238 20.72 2.43 4.63
CA ARG A 238 21.60 1.80 3.63
C ARG A 238 21.26 2.24 2.19
N ALA A 239 19.98 2.49 1.88
CA ALA A 239 19.55 2.99 0.58
C ALA A 239 20.07 4.42 0.32
N PHE A 240 20.01 5.30 1.32
CA PHE A 240 20.55 6.65 1.23
C PHE A 240 22.08 6.64 1.03
N GLU A 241 22.80 5.84 1.83
CA GLU A 241 24.25 5.64 1.70
C GLU A 241 24.63 5.14 0.30
N GLY A 242 24.00 4.03 -0.14
CA GLY A 242 24.25 3.44 -1.45
C GLY A 242 23.90 4.36 -2.62
N ALA A 243 22.90 5.22 -2.44
CA ALA A 243 22.55 6.27 -3.40
C ALA A 243 23.50 7.47 -3.39
N GLY A 244 24.48 7.53 -2.47
CA GLY A 244 25.41 8.66 -2.32
C GLY A 244 24.73 9.92 -1.79
N LEU A 245 23.66 9.77 -1.02
CA LEU A 245 22.99 10.85 -0.32
C LEU A 245 23.50 10.98 1.12
N SER A 246 23.26 12.14 1.76
CA SER A 246 23.60 12.31 3.18
C SER A 246 22.76 11.35 4.03
N GLU A 247 23.37 10.79 5.07
CA GLU A 247 22.65 9.97 6.05
C GLU A 247 21.52 10.79 6.70
N PRO A 248 20.29 10.28 6.72
CA PRO A 248 19.16 10.95 7.34
C PRO A 248 19.31 11.08 8.85
N ILE A 249 18.82 12.19 9.42
CA ILE A 249 18.73 12.40 10.85
C ILE A 249 17.46 11.71 11.33
N VAL A 250 17.61 10.58 12.04
CA VAL A 250 16.50 9.72 12.39
C VAL A 250 15.77 10.15 13.66
N VAL A 251 14.48 9.85 13.75
CA VAL A 251 13.74 9.84 15.01
C VAL A 251 14.16 8.57 15.77
N VAL A 252 15.09 8.71 16.70
CA VAL A 252 15.76 7.59 17.40
C VAL A 252 14.75 6.62 18.04
N GLU A 253 13.69 7.14 18.66
CA GLU A 253 12.66 6.35 19.33
C GLU A 253 11.83 5.49 18.37
N GLN A 254 11.74 5.89 17.09
CA GLN A 254 10.93 5.24 16.05
C GLN A 254 11.77 4.45 15.04
N GLN A 255 13.10 4.38 15.23
CA GLN A 255 14.02 3.80 14.25
C GLN A 255 14.02 2.26 14.27
N GLN A 256 13.85 1.67 15.46
CA GLN A 256 13.81 0.21 15.60
C GLN A 256 12.38 -0.30 15.46
N PRO A 257 12.20 -1.47 14.82
CA PRO A 257 10.89 -2.10 14.72
C PRO A 257 10.30 -2.44 16.10
N ASP A 258 9.03 -2.05 16.32
CA ASP A 258 8.28 -2.40 17.54
C ASP A 258 6.82 -2.67 17.18
N ALA A 259 6.36 -3.90 17.41
CA ALA A 259 4.99 -4.34 17.13
C ALA A 259 3.91 -3.57 17.89
N MET A 260 4.28 -2.86 18.95
CA MET A 260 3.33 -2.09 19.79
C MET A 260 3.15 -0.65 19.34
N PHE A 261 4.00 -0.15 18.42
CA PHE A 261 3.97 1.24 17.91
C PHE A 261 3.80 2.28 19.04
N PRO A 262 4.67 2.30 20.06
CA PRO A 262 4.40 2.98 21.35
C PRO A 262 4.24 4.49 21.23
N THR A 263 4.70 5.12 20.14
CA THR A 263 4.64 6.58 19.97
C THR A 263 3.62 7.04 18.94
N VAL A 264 2.93 6.12 18.26
CA VAL A 264 1.89 6.43 17.26
C VAL A 264 0.70 5.49 17.46
N VAL A 265 -0.51 6.04 17.49
CA VAL A 265 -1.73 5.24 17.64
C VAL A 265 -2.02 4.47 16.35
N PHE A 266 -1.90 5.15 15.22
CA PHE A 266 -1.98 4.59 13.87
C PHE A 266 -0.68 4.88 13.13
N PRO A 267 0.10 3.87 12.75
CA PRO A 267 1.39 4.08 12.09
C PRO A 267 1.21 4.36 10.58
N ASN A 268 0.43 5.39 10.27
CA ASN A 268 0.17 5.89 8.92
C ASN A 268 0.59 7.35 8.82
N PRO A 269 1.49 7.74 7.92
CA PRO A 269 1.93 9.13 7.78
C PRO A 269 0.80 10.14 7.48
N GLU A 270 -0.37 9.68 6.98
CA GLU A 270 -1.53 10.54 6.73
C GLU A 270 -2.33 10.89 8.00
N GLU A 271 -2.14 10.10 9.07
CA GLU A 271 -2.92 10.31 10.30
C GLU A 271 -2.42 11.52 11.09
N PRO A 272 -3.34 12.27 11.69
CA PRO A 272 -2.98 13.41 12.54
C PRO A 272 -1.99 13.04 13.64
N GLY A 273 -0.88 13.78 13.74
CA GLY A 273 0.16 13.58 14.74
C GLY A 273 1.22 12.51 14.39
N ALA A 274 1.01 11.69 13.37
CA ALA A 274 1.98 10.65 12.99
C ALA A 274 3.33 11.23 12.54
N MET A 275 3.33 12.40 11.91
CA MET A 275 4.53 13.09 11.43
C MET A 275 5.15 14.05 12.44
N ASP A 276 4.55 14.30 13.61
CA ASP A 276 4.98 15.37 14.53
C ASP A 276 6.43 15.20 14.98
N ARG A 277 6.84 13.98 15.34
CA ARG A 277 8.22 13.70 15.83
C ARG A 277 9.27 13.94 14.76
N VAL A 278 9.04 13.51 13.53
CA VAL A 278 10.01 13.72 12.43
C VAL A 278 10.05 15.18 12.01
N ILE A 279 8.93 15.89 12.04
CA ILE A 279 8.88 17.35 11.80
C ILE A 279 9.67 18.10 12.89
N GLU A 280 9.57 17.69 14.16
CA GLU A 280 10.32 18.31 15.24
C GLU A 280 11.84 18.07 15.08
N VAL A 281 12.26 16.84 14.75
CA VAL A 281 13.66 16.53 14.42
C VAL A 281 14.13 17.37 13.23
N ALA A 282 13.31 17.51 12.20
CA ALA A 282 13.63 18.33 11.03
C ALA A 282 13.81 19.81 11.38
N ARG A 283 12.91 20.34 12.21
CA ARG A 283 12.95 21.73 12.69
C ARG A 283 14.21 22.03 13.51
N ILE A 284 14.56 21.15 14.45
CA ILE A 284 15.74 21.32 15.33
C ILE A 284 17.04 21.19 14.52
N SER A 285 17.11 20.26 13.60
CA SER A 285 18.32 20.00 12.80
C SER A 285 18.51 20.94 11.62
N GLY A 286 17.50 21.75 11.28
CA GLY A 286 17.48 22.57 10.07
C GLY A 286 17.46 21.71 8.81
N ALA A 287 16.72 20.62 8.80
CA ALA A 287 16.57 19.76 7.64
C ALA A 287 15.71 20.44 6.54
N ALA A 288 15.97 20.09 5.29
CA ALA A 288 15.25 20.60 4.13
C ALA A 288 13.89 19.91 3.94
N LEU A 289 13.74 18.68 4.45
CA LEU A 289 12.49 17.91 4.42
C LEU A 289 12.46 16.88 5.55
N ALA A 290 11.24 16.45 5.90
CA ALA A 290 10.98 15.34 6.81
C ALA A 290 10.27 14.23 6.06
N LEU A 291 10.77 13.00 6.17
CA LEU A 291 10.30 11.80 5.49
C LEU A 291 9.83 10.76 6.50
N ALA A 292 8.79 10.03 6.14
CA ALA A 292 8.29 8.91 6.92
C ALA A 292 7.89 7.74 6.02
N ASN A 293 8.27 6.52 6.41
CA ASN A 293 7.66 5.32 5.87
C ASN A 293 6.64 4.74 6.85
N ASP A 294 5.62 4.08 6.33
CA ASP A 294 4.71 3.24 7.12
C ASP A 294 5.41 1.92 7.54
N PRO A 295 4.81 1.08 8.41
CA PRO A 295 5.51 -0.05 9.02
C PRO A 295 6.16 -1.04 8.08
N ASP A 296 5.61 -1.30 6.90
CA ASP A 296 6.19 -2.18 5.89
C ASP A 296 6.92 -1.42 4.76
N ALA A 297 7.06 -0.09 4.93
CA ALA A 297 7.85 0.82 4.11
C ALA A 297 7.47 0.84 2.62
N ASP A 298 6.22 0.52 2.30
CA ASP A 298 5.71 0.64 0.93
C ASP A 298 5.17 2.05 0.62
N ARG A 299 4.97 2.92 1.64
CA ARG A 299 4.49 4.30 1.51
C ARG A 299 5.53 5.34 1.90
N LEU A 300 5.34 6.58 1.40
CA LEU A 300 6.16 7.72 1.75
C LEU A 300 5.30 8.92 2.12
N GLY A 301 5.42 9.40 3.37
CA GLY A 301 4.96 10.72 3.81
C GLY A 301 6.09 11.75 3.74
N VAL A 302 5.75 12.98 3.36
CA VAL A 302 6.70 14.10 3.21
C VAL A 302 6.16 15.35 3.86
N ALA A 303 6.95 15.99 4.73
CA ALA A 303 6.68 17.34 5.19
C ALA A 303 7.82 18.30 4.82
N ILE A 304 7.47 19.55 4.52
CA ILE A 304 8.39 20.59 4.06
C ILE A 304 8.26 21.87 4.89
N PRO A 305 9.34 22.65 5.03
CA PRO A 305 9.27 23.96 5.67
C PRO A 305 8.57 24.97 4.75
N VAL A 306 7.63 25.75 5.32
CA VAL A 306 6.96 26.88 4.65
C VAL A 306 7.00 28.07 5.59
N GLY A 307 7.86 29.04 5.33
CA GLY A 307 8.14 30.13 6.26
C GLY A 307 8.68 29.62 7.59
N ALA A 308 8.03 29.93 8.69
CA ALA A 308 8.39 29.48 10.04
C ALA A 308 7.70 28.18 10.47
N SER A 309 6.80 27.64 9.65
CA SER A 309 6.01 26.43 9.93
C SER A 309 6.41 25.26 9.03
N TRP A 310 5.89 24.08 9.35
CA TRP A 310 6.02 22.88 8.52
C TRP A 310 4.66 22.49 7.96
N ARG A 311 4.64 22.01 6.74
CA ARG A 311 3.44 21.55 6.05
C ARG A 311 3.62 20.10 5.59
N LEU A 312 2.68 19.24 5.93
CA LEU A 312 2.56 17.90 5.35
C LEU A 312 2.07 18.04 3.91
N LEU A 313 2.77 17.39 2.97
CA LEU A 313 2.34 17.31 1.58
C LEU A 313 1.23 16.24 1.45
N ARG A 314 0.25 16.52 0.60
CA ARG A 314 -0.73 15.52 0.18
C ARG A 314 -0.07 14.51 -0.75
N GLY A 315 -0.62 13.30 -0.81
CA GLY A 315 -0.10 12.26 -1.68
C GLY A 315 -0.04 12.66 -3.16
N ASP A 316 -1.02 13.43 -3.65
CA ASP A 316 -0.98 14.00 -5.00
C ASP A 316 0.18 15.00 -5.20
N GLU A 317 0.46 15.87 -4.22
CA GLU A 317 1.55 16.85 -4.31
C GLU A 317 2.93 16.15 -4.37
N ILE A 318 3.10 15.08 -3.60
CA ILE A 318 4.29 14.22 -3.66
C ILE A 318 4.36 13.55 -5.04
N GLY A 319 3.23 13.03 -5.53
CA GLY A 319 3.10 12.42 -6.85
C GLY A 319 3.45 13.41 -7.98
N TRP A 320 3.04 14.67 -7.88
CA TRP A 320 3.39 15.69 -8.87
C TRP A 320 4.88 16.03 -8.88
N LEU A 321 5.49 16.18 -7.70
CA LEU A 321 6.93 16.47 -7.58
C LEU A 321 7.77 15.33 -8.15
N LEU A 322 7.47 14.07 -7.78
CA LEU A 322 8.17 12.90 -8.29
C LEU A 322 7.90 12.67 -9.78
N GLY A 323 6.63 12.78 -10.20
CA GLY A 323 6.22 12.58 -11.59
C GLY A 323 6.85 13.60 -12.54
N GLU A 324 6.83 14.88 -12.20
CA GLU A 324 7.48 15.94 -12.99
C GLU A 324 8.98 15.70 -13.11
N HIS A 325 9.63 15.30 -12.00
CA HIS A 325 11.06 14.98 -12.00
C HIS A 325 11.37 13.79 -12.92
N VAL A 326 10.60 12.71 -12.84
CA VAL A 326 10.79 11.52 -13.69
C VAL A 326 10.52 11.86 -15.16
N LEU A 327 9.43 12.57 -15.47
CA LEU A 327 9.08 12.94 -16.84
C LEU A 327 10.15 13.82 -17.49
N ARG A 328 10.75 14.74 -16.72
CA ARG A 328 11.80 15.65 -17.17
C ARG A 328 13.15 14.96 -17.43
N HIS A 329 13.49 13.95 -16.61
CA HIS A 329 14.83 13.35 -16.62
C HIS A 329 14.89 11.95 -17.23
N THR A 330 13.76 11.42 -17.73
CA THR A 330 13.73 10.17 -18.50
C THR A 330 13.44 10.44 -19.99
N GLN A 331 13.87 9.54 -20.87
CA GLN A 331 13.71 9.65 -22.32
C GLN A 331 13.13 8.35 -22.91
N GLY A 332 12.62 8.43 -24.12
CA GLY A 332 12.06 7.34 -24.91
C GLY A 332 10.58 7.53 -25.19
N ASP A 333 10.13 6.99 -26.33
CA ASP A 333 8.72 7.02 -26.78
C ASP A 333 7.90 5.85 -26.20
N ASP A 334 8.60 4.95 -25.51
CA ASP A 334 8.05 3.77 -24.86
C ASP A 334 7.55 4.04 -23.42
N ARG A 335 7.70 5.26 -22.93
CA ARG A 335 7.37 5.62 -21.53
C ARG A 335 5.86 5.55 -21.26
N LEU A 336 5.51 5.03 -20.09
CA LEU A 336 4.16 4.99 -19.54
C LEU A 336 4.20 5.56 -18.11
N VAL A 337 3.20 6.37 -17.77
CA VAL A 337 2.89 6.73 -16.38
C VAL A 337 1.45 6.36 -16.05
N VAL A 338 1.21 5.92 -14.83
CA VAL A 338 -0.09 5.41 -14.39
C VAL A 338 -0.48 6.02 -13.05
N THR A 339 -1.76 6.33 -12.88
CA THR A 339 -2.33 6.70 -11.59
C THR A 339 -3.72 6.10 -11.39
N THR A 340 -4.37 6.40 -10.27
CA THR A 340 -5.72 5.86 -10.00
C THR A 340 -6.81 6.88 -10.30
N LEU A 341 -8.03 6.40 -10.57
CA LEU A 341 -9.21 7.23 -10.84
C LEU A 341 -9.48 8.30 -9.77
N VAL A 342 -9.07 8.04 -8.52
CA VAL A 342 -9.29 8.95 -7.39
C VAL A 342 -8.13 9.90 -7.11
N SER A 343 -6.96 9.66 -7.71
CA SER A 343 -5.82 10.56 -7.68
C SER A 343 -6.02 11.74 -8.64
N SER A 344 -5.17 12.76 -8.53
CA SER A 344 -5.26 13.95 -9.39
C SER A 344 -5.04 13.62 -10.87
N SER A 345 -5.79 14.31 -11.73
CA SER A 345 -5.64 14.26 -13.20
C SER A 345 -4.40 15.00 -13.71
N LEU A 346 -3.66 15.71 -12.85
CA LEU A 346 -2.52 16.53 -13.25
C LEU A 346 -1.40 15.69 -13.87
N LEU A 347 -1.18 14.44 -13.40
CA LEU A 347 -0.18 13.56 -14.02
C LEU A 347 -0.46 13.34 -15.52
N GLY A 348 -1.73 13.22 -15.91
CA GLY A 348 -2.12 13.10 -17.32
C GLY A 348 -1.78 14.33 -18.15
N LYS A 349 -1.95 15.55 -17.60
CA LYS A 349 -1.54 16.80 -18.27
C LYS A 349 -0.02 16.89 -18.42
N MET A 350 0.71 16.50 -17.37
CA MET A 350 2.18 16.42 -17.41
C MET A 350 2.65 15.43 -18.47
N ALA A 351 2.09 14.22 -18.48
CA ALA A 351 2.42 13.18 -19.45
C ALA A 351 2.19 13.64 -20.90
N ALA A 352 1.04 14.28 -21.16
CA ALA A 352 0.71 14.80 -22.48
C ALA A 352 1.74 15.84 -22.98
N LEU A 353 2.20 16.76 -22.10
CA LEU A 353 3.20 17.76 -22.46
C LEU A 353 4.57 17.11 -22.75
N HIS A 354 4.91 16.03 -22.06
CA HIS A 354 6.16 15.28 -22.25
C HIS A 354 6.07 14.17 -23.31
N GLY A 355 4.94 14.03 -24.02
CA GLY A 355 4.74 13.00 -25.04
C GLY A 355 4.80 11.58 -24.47
N VAL A 356 4.33 11.36 -23.25
CA VAL A 356 4.37 10.09 -22.53
C VAL A 356 2.97 9.48 -22.46
N ALA A 357 2.86 8.16 -22.63
CA ALA A 357 1.59 7.45 -22.47
C ALA A 357 1.09 7.55 -21.01
N TYR A 358 -0.22 7.65 -20.86
CA TYR A 358 -0.88 7.82 -19.57
C TYR A 358 -2.11 6.92 -19.44
N GLU A 359 -2.31 6.32 -18.27
CA GLU A 359 -3.51 5.56 -17.95
C GLU A 359 -4.01 5.86 -16.52
N GLU A 360 -5.34 5.95 -16.35
CA GLU A 360 -6.01 5.92 -15.04
C GLU A 360 -6.54 4.51 -14.78
N THR A 361 -6.26 3.96 -13.61
CA THR A 361 -6.73 2.62 -13.18
C THR A 361 -7.69 2.71 -11.99
N PHE A 362 -8.26 1.58 -11.61
CA PHE A 362 -9.00 1.47 -10.35
C PHE A 362 -8.08 1.73 -9.15
N THR A 363 -8.67 2.06 -8.01
CA THR A 363 -7.93 2.27 -6.77
C THR A 363 -7.29 0.98 -6.28
N GLY A 364 -6.04 1.07 -5.88
CA GLY A 364 -5.19 -0.04 -5.44
C GLY A 364 -4.03 -0.28 -6.40
N PHE A 365 -2.83 -0.32 -5.85
CA PHE A 365 -1.59 -0.37 -6.63
C PHE A 365 -1.48 -1.59 -7.55
N LYS A 366 -2.16 -2.69 -7.20
CA LYS A 366 -2.30 -3.87 -8.05
C LYS A 366 -2.85 -3.58 -9.45
N TRP A 367 -3.75 -2.59 -9.58
CA TRP A 367 -4.31 -2.19 -10.87
C TRP A 367 -3.31 -1.36 -11.69
N ILE A 368 -2.44 -0.60 -11.01
CA ILE A 368 -1.30 0.07 -11.63
C ILE A 368 -0.33 -0.97 -12.20
N ALA A 369 -0.02 -2.00 -11.41
CA ALA A 369 0.82 -3.11 -11.86
C ALA A 369 0.19 -3.90 -13.01
N ASP A 370 -1.12 -4.16 -12.96
CA ASP A 370 -1.87 -4.80 -14.05
C ASP A 370 -1.82 -3.97 -15.34
N ALA A 371 -1.99 -2.64 -15.24
CA ALA A 371 -1.85 -1.76 -16.39
C ALA A 371 -0.44 -1.85 -17.01
N ALA A 372 0.62 -1.85 -16.19
CA ALA A 372 1.99 -2.02 -16.68
C ALA A 372 2.18 -3.36 -17.41
N LEU A 373 1.61 -4.45 -16.89
CA LEU A 373 1.69 -5.78 -17.50
C LEU A 373 0.89 -5.88 -18.80
N ARG A 374 -0.24 -5.16 -18.92
CA ARG A 374 -1.04 -5.09 -20.16
C ARG A 374 -0.34 -4.30 -21.27
N HIS A 375 0.43 -3.28 -20.93
CA HIS A 375 1.21 -2.47 -21.84
C HIS A 375 2.64 -3.02 -22.01
N SER A 376 2.77 -4.26 -22.45
CA SER A 376 4.08 -4.92 -22.61
C SER A 376 5.03 -4.25 -23.62
N ASP A 377 4.52 -3.37 -24.49
CA ASP A 377 5.26 -2.53 -25.43
C ASP A 377 5.74 -1.21 -24.81
N LYS A 378 5.36 -0.92 -23.57
CA LYS A 378 5.71 0.29 -22.82
C LYS A 378 6.55 -0.03 -21.60
N ARG A 379 7.33 0.95 -21.18
CA ARG A 379 8.11 0.94 -19.95
C ARG A 379 7.45 1.85 -18.92
N LEU A 380 6.91 1.27 -17.87
CA LEU A 380 6.40 2.05 -16.74
C LEU A 380 7.57 2.82 -16.11
N VAL A 381 7.54 4.14 -16.13
CA VAL A 381 8.60 4.99 -15.57
C VAL A 381 8.20 5.64 -14.25
N PHE A 382 6.90 5.84 -14.04
CA PHE A 382 6.37 6.39 -12.80
C PHE A 382 4.90 6.01 -12.62
N ALA A 383 4.53 5.75 -11.39
CA ALA A 383 3.13 5.62 -11.03
C ALA A 383 2.89 6.06 -9.57
N TYR A 384 1.67 6.49 -9.27
CA TYR A 384 1.33 6.80 -7.90
C TYR A 384 -0.16 6.62 -7.59
N GLU A 385 -0.43 6.42 -6.32
CA GLU A 385 -1.75 6.46 -5.68
C GLU A 385 -1.71 7.54 -4.59
N GLN A 386 -2.73 8.43 -4.54
CA GLN A 386 -2.77 9.56 -3.60
C GLN A 386 -2.65 9.13 -2.13
N ALA A 387 -2.94 7.86 -1.82
CA ALA A 387 -2.75 7.27 -0.49
C ALA A 387 -1.26 6.96 -0.19
N LEU A 388 -0.34 7.87 -0.54
CA LEU A 388 1.11 7.84 -0.29
C LEU A 388 1.85 6.66 -0.95
N GLY A 389 1.31 6.04 -1.99
CA GLY A 389 1.96 4.95 -2.71
C GLY A 389 2.62 5.43 -3.99
N TYR A 390 3.91 5.14 -4.19
CA TYR A 390 4.69 5.58 -5.35
C TYR A 390 5.53 4.44 -5.91
N LEU A 391 5.62 4.38 -7.23
CA LEU A 391 6.56 3.58 -7.99
C LEU A 391 7.36 4.54 -8.87
N VAL A 392 8.69 4.59 -8.66
CA VAL A 392 9.57 5.60 -9.26
C VAL A 392 10.51 5.04 -10.32
N ALA A 393 10.32 3.77 -10.71
CA ALA A 393 11.04 3.07 -11.77
C ALA A 393 10.15 1.94 -12.34
N ASP A 394 10.70 1.06 -13.17
CA ASP A 394 9.97 -0.05 -13.80
C ASP A 394 9.71 -1.25 -12.87
N ARG A 395 10.30 -1.24 -11.67
CA ARG A 395 10.16 -2.29 -10.64
C ARG A 395 10.50 -1.74 -9.25
N PRO A 396 10.09 -2.44 -8.15
CA PRO A 396 9.15 -3.58 -8.17
C PRO A 396 7.79 -3.13 -8.71
N LEU A 397 6.95 -4.04 -9.18
CA LEU A 397 5.57 -3.72 -9.62
C LEU A 397 4.62 -3.57 -8.42
N ASP A 398 5.06 -2.83 -7.42
CA ASP A 398 4.29 -2.39 -6.26
C ASP A 398 4.87 -1.04 -5.78
N LYS A 399 4.26 -0.46 -4.76
CA LYS A 399 4.74 0.74 -4.08
C LYS A 399 6.11 0.51 -3.45
N ASP A 400 6.97 1.51 -3.54
CA ASP A 400 8.27 1.51 -2.88
C ASP A 400 8.52 2.86 -2.20
N GLY A 401 8.22 2.91 -0.89
CA GLY A 401 8.41 4.12 -0.09
C GLY A 401 9.88 4.47 0.13
N ILE A 402 10.79 3.49 0.08
CA ILE A 402 12.23 3.72 0.25
C ILE A 402 12.83 4.32 -1.02
N ALA A 403 12.54 3.75 -2.19
CA ALA A 403 12.97 4.30 -3.47
C ALA A 403 12.37 5.70 -3.70
N ALA A 404 11.11 5.90 -3.32
CA ALA A 404 10.46 7.22 -3.36
C ALA A 404 11.13 8.24 -2.43
N ALA A 405 11.59 7.84 -1.23
CA ALA A 405 12.31 8.70 -0.30
C ALA A 405 13.68 9.15 -0.86
N VAL A 406 14.41 8.22 -1.48
CA VAL A 406 15.68 8.52 -2.17
C VAL A 406 15.46 9.53 -3.30
N LEU A 407 14.46 9.30 -4.17
CA LEU A 407 14.18 10.20 -5.29
C LEU A 407 13.62 11.55 -4.81
N MET A 408 12.79 11.60 -3.78
CA MET A 408 12.27 12.86 -3.22
C MET A 408 13.40 13.71 -2.61
N THR A 409 14.40 13.07 -2.00
CA THR A 409 15.60 13.76 -1.51
C THR A 409 16.39 14.38 -2.66
N GLU A 410 16.52 13.70 -3.80
CA GLU A 410 17.12 14.24 -5.01
C GLU A 410 16.34 15.44 -5.55
N VAL A 411 15.00 15.36 -5.62
CA VAL A 411 14.11 16.45 -6.04
C VAL A 411 14.32 17.69 -5.16
N ALA A 412 14.38 17.50 -3.85
CA ALA A 412 14.61 18.60 -2.91
C ALA A 412 16.01 19.22 -3.06
N ALA A 413 17.04 18.39 -3.20
CA ALA A 413 18.41 18.86 -3.39
C ALA A 413 18.57 19.62 -4.71
N LEU A 414 17.94 19.15 -5.78
CA LEU A 414 17.95 19.85 -7.08
C LEU A 414 17.21 21.19 -7.00
N ALA A 415 16.06 21.25 -6.33
CA ALA A 415 15.32 22.48 -6.11
C ALA A 415 16.20 23.54 -5.40
N ILE A 416 16.91 23.13 -4.36
CA ILE A 416 17.85 24.01 -3.62
C ILE A 416 19.00 24.46 -4.54
N ALA A 417 19.57 23.56 -5.34
CA ALA A 417 20.63 23.92 -6.30
C ALA A 417 20.17 24.96 -7.34
N GLU A 418 18.91 24.93 -7.71
CA GLU A 418 18.27 25.87 -8.63
C GLU A 418 17.73 27.14 -7.94
N GLY A 419 18.02 27.34 -6.66
CA GLY A 419 17.64 28.53 -5.89
C GLY A 419 16.15 28.58 -5.51
N THR A 420 15.47 27.42 -5.47
CA THR A 420 14.06 27.31 -5.09
C THR A 420 13.85 26.30 -3.95
N THR A 421 12.61 26.00 -3.60
CA THR A 421 12.20 25.03 -2.58
C THR A 421 11.22 24.03 -3.18
N LEU A 422 10.88 22.95 -2.45
CA LEU A 422 9.80 22.05 -2.89
C LEU A 422 8.46 22.78 -3.02
N GLN A 423 8.15 23.75 -2.14
CA GLN A 423 6.98 24.62 -2.33
C GLN A 423 7.09 25.48 -3.60
N GLY A 424 8.27 26.00 -3.89
CA GLY A 424 8.52 26.74 -5.13
C GLY A 424 8.36 25.86 -6.37
N ARG A 425 8.75 24.58 -6.31
CA ARG A 425 8.50 23.60 -7.38
C ARG A 425 7.00 23.36 -7.59
N LEU A 426 6.24 23.17 -6.52
CA LEU A 426 4.77 23.04 -6.63
C LEU A 426 4.15 24.28 -7.26
N ASN A 427 4.63 25.48 -6.94
CA ASN A 427 4.16 26.71 -7.57
C ASN A 427 4.51 26.73 -9.08
N GLN A 428 5.73 26.35 -9.47
CA GLN A 428 6.13 26.23 -10.89
C GLN A 428 5.26 25.22 -11.65
N ILE A 429 4.96 24.06 -11.03
CA ILE A 429 4.01 23.08 -11.58
C ILE A 429 2.63 23.71 -11.77
N ALA A 430 2.15 24.44 -10.79
CA ALA A 430 0.86 25.13 -10.88
C ALA A 430 0.83 26.21 -11.97
N GLU A 431 1.91 26.96 -12.15
CA GLU A 431 2.04 27.95 -13.23
C GLU A 431 2.05 27.30 -14.62
N GLN A 432 2.69 26.14 -14.76
CA GLN A 432 2.83 25.46 -16.05
C GLN A 432 1.59 24.67 -16.47
N TYR A 433 0.90 24.03 -15.52
CA TYR A 433 -0.17 23.06 -15.81
C TYR A 433 -1.56 23.49 -15.28
N GLY A 434 -1.65 24.62 -14.57
CA GLY A 434 -2.81 25.06 -13.80
C GLY A 434 -2.73 24.62 -12.33
N ARG A 435 -3.27 25.41 -11.42
CA ARG A 435 -3.27 25.14 -9.98
C ARG A 435 -4.31 24.09 -9.64
N HIS A 436 -3.91 22.82 -9.62
CA HIS A 436 -4.77 21.73 -9.16
C HIS A 436 -4.90 21.76 -7.63
N VAL A 437 -6.11 21.58 -7.16
CA VAL A 437 -6.45 21.45 -5.74
C VAL A 437 -7.19 20.14 -5.57
N THR A 438 -6.71 19.26 -4.68
CA THR A 438 -7.37 17.99 -4.34
C THR A 438 -7.87 18.01 -2.90
N GLY A 439 -8.90 17.22 -2.62
CA GLY A 439 -9.47 17.06 -1.28
C GLY A 439 -10.08 15.68 -1.09
N GLU A 440 -10.12 15.23 0.16
CA GLU A 440 -10.75 13.98 0.56
C GLU A 440 -11.60 14.21 1.81
N LEU A 441 -12.73 13.51 1.91
CA LEU A 441 -13.58 13.43 3.09
C LEU A 441 -14.00 11.98 3.32
N SER A 442 -13.84 11.48 4.55
CA SER A 442 -14.26 10.13 4.95
C SER A 442 -15.51 10.20 5.82
N VAL A 443 -16.59 9.58 5.35
CA VAL A 443 -17.88 9.52 6.03
C VAL A 443 -18.03 8.14 6.69
N LYS A 444 -18.10 8.09 8.02
CA LYS A 444 -18.32 6.82 8.74
C LYS A 444 -19.71 6.29 8.41
N MET A 445 -19.78 5.08 7.86
CA MET A 445 -21.02 4.46 7.42
C MET A 445 -20.84 2.94 7.39
N ASN A 446 -21.84 2.17 7.82
CA ASN A 446 -21.79 0.72 7.67
C ASN A 446 -21.65 0.31 6.19
N PRO A 447 -20.98 -0.79 5.87
CA PRO A 447 -20.76 -1.18 4.47
C PRO A 447 -22.05 -1.31 3.65
N SER A 448 -23.11 -1.89 4.21
CA SER A 448 -24.44 -2.00 3.57
C SER A 448 -25.05 -0.63 3.27
N ASP A 449 -24.99 0.28 4.24
CA ASP A 449 -25.57 1.63 4.10
C ASP A 449 -24.77 2.45 3.09
N GLY A 450 -23.43 2.30 3.08
CA GLY A 450 -22.54 2.94 2.11
C GLY A 450 -22.82 2.50 0.68
N LEU A 451 -23.05 1.20 0.46
CA LEU A 451 -23.47 0.68 -0.85
C LEU A 451 -24.82 1.28 -1.28
N LEU A 452 -25.82 1.27 -0.39
CA LEU A 452 -27.14 1.82 -0.66
C LEU A 452 -27.09 3.34 -0.95
N ALA A 453 -26.23 4.10 -0.26
CA ALA A 453 -26.05 5.53 -0.50
C ALA A 453 -25.50 5.79 -1.91
N VAL A 454 -24.48 5.05 -2.33
CA VAL A 454 -23.93 5.17 -3.69
C VAL A 454 -24.92 4.70 -4.75
N ASP A 455 -25.70 3.66 -4.50
CA ASP A 455 -26.75 3.18 -5.43
C ASP A 455 -27.89 4.19 -5.58
N ARG A 456 -28.24 4.94 -4.51
CA ARG A 456 -29.18 6.07 -4.62
C ARG A 456 -28.63 7.15 -5.54
N LEU A 457 -27.37 7.56 -5.37
CA LEU A 457 -26.71 8.55 -6.24
C LEU A 457 -26.63 8.07 -7.70
N ARG A 458 -26.42 6.77 -7.96
CA ARG A 458 -26.46 6.19 -9.31
C ARG A 458 -27.82 6.31 -9.95
N SER A 459 -28.84 5.98 -9.19
CA SER A 459 -30.22 5.93 -9.67
C SER A 459 -30.84 7.31 -9.85
N SER A 460 -30.43 8.28 -9.05
CA SER A 460 -30.93 9.66 -9.05
C SER A 460 -29.80 10.64 -8.73
N PRO A 461 -28.90 10.91 -9.70
CA PRO A 461 -27.82 11.86 -9.50
C PRO A 461 -28.37 13.26 -9.21
N PRO A 462 -27.74 14.05 -8.32
CA PRO A 462 -28.16 15.42 -8.06
C PRO A 462 -27.97 16.27 -9.31
N VAL A 463 -28.91 17.18 -9.57
CA VAL A 463 -28.80 18.15 -10.68
C VAL A 463 -27.78 19.26 -10.36
N THR A 464 -27.65 19.58 -9.08
CA THR A 464 -26.70 20.59 -8.59
C THR A 464 -26.09 20.16 -7.26
N ILE A 465 -24.84 20.58 -7.01
CA ILE A 465 -24.15 20.44 -5.70
C ILE A 465 -23.65 21.83 -5.31
N ALA A 466 -24.13 22.34 -4.16
CA ALA A 466 -23.83 23.69 -3.67
C ALA A 466 -23.98 24.77 -4.76
N GLY A 467 -25.05 24.68 -5.56
CA GLY A 467 -25.37 25.64 -6.62
C GLY A 467 -24.62 25.44 -7.95
N ARG A 468 -23.67 24.53 -8.05
CA ARG A 468 -22.98 24.18 -9.30
C ARG A 468 -23.72 23.05 -10.02
N VAL A 469 -23.81 23.13 -11.33
CA VAL A 469 -24.56 22.19 -12.16
C VAL A 469 -23.75 20.90 -12.38
N VAL A 470 -24.39 19.74 -12.15
CA VAL A 470 -23.82 18.44 -12.54
C VAL A 470 -24.02 18.25 -14.04
N VAL A 471 -22.94 18.32 -14.81
CA VAL A 471 -22.98 18.26 -16.29
C VAL A 471 -22.70 16.86 -16.82
N LYS A 472 -22.05 15.99 -16.04
CA LYS A 472 -21.77 14.60 -16.42
C LYS A 472 -21.66 13.72 -15.19
N VAL A 473 -22.17 12.48 -15.32
CA VAL A 473 -22.01 11.40 -14.35
C VAL A 473 -21.33 10.23 -15.04
N GLU A 474 -20.27 9.69 -14.45
CA GLU A 474 -19.57 8.50 -14.92
C GLU A 474 -19.65 7.43 -13.83
N ASP A 475 -20.14 6.24 -14.19
CA ASP A 475 -20.28 5.12 -13.28
C ASP A 475 -19.26 4.03 -13.59
N PHE A 476 -18.24 3.92 -12.75
CA PHE A 476 -17.23 2.87 -12.79
C PHE A 476 -17.68 1.70 -11.91
N LYS A 477 -18.63 0.91 -12.40
CA LYS A 477 -19.29 -0.17 -11.64
C LYS A 477 -18.31 -1.16 -11.03
N GLU A 478 -17.29 -1.56 -11.78
CA GLU A 478 -16.28 -2.53 -11.34
C GLU A 478 -15.40 -1.98 -10.19
N ALA A 479 -15.20 -0.65 -10.15
CA ALA A 479 -14.51 0.04 -9.07
C ALA A 479 -15.45 0.45 -7.92
N ASN A 480 -16.77 0.24 -8.09
CA ASN A 480 -17.82 0.77 -7.23
C ASN A 480 -17.65 2.28 -6.96
N LEU A 481 -17.32 3.05 -8.01
CA LEU A 481 -17.02 4.47 -7.94
C LEU A 481 -17.95 5.24 -8.87
N LEU A 482 -18.53 6.31 -8.34
CA LEU A 482 -19.31 7.29 -9.10
C LEU A 482 -18.53 8.60 -9.20
N ARG A 483 -18.37 9.15 -10.42
CA ARG A 483 -17.71 10.41 -10.69
C ARG A 483 -18.74 11.43 -11.21
N LEU A 484 -18.76 12.58 -10.59
CA LEU A 484 -19.64 13.71 -10.94
C LEU A 484 -18.76 14.88 -11.42
N TRP A 485 -19.07 15.42 -12.60
CA TRP A 485 -18.45 16.63 -13.12
C TRP A 485 -19.39 17.81 -12.92
N LEU A 486 -18.87 18.87 -12.31
CA LEU A 486 -19.63 20.10 -12.10
C LEU A 486 -19.14 21.19 -13.06
N ASP A 487 -20.08 21.92 -13.64
CA ASP A 487 -19.95 23.05 -14.56
C ASP A 487 -19.35 22.69 -15.93
N GLU A 488 -18.24 21.94 -15.99
CA GLU A 488 -17.67 21.39 -17.23
C GLU A 488 -16.91 20.07 -16.99
N VAL A 489 -16.62 19.33 -18.06
CA VAL A 489 -15.83 18.09 -18.01
C VAL A 489 -14.37 18.41 -18.31
N GLY A 490 -13.48 18.14 -17.33
CA GLY A 490 -12.06 18.53 -17.42
C GLY A 490 -11.88 20.04 -17.26
N GLY A 491 -10.80 20.58 -17.79
CA GLY A 491 -10.52 22.02 -17.83
C GLY A 491 -10.60 22.69 -16.45
N ALA A 492 -11.50 23.68 -16.31
CA ALA A 492 -11.81 24.34 -15.05
C ALA A 492 -12.98 23.70 -14.26
N GLY A 493 -13.51 22.57 -14.74
CA GLY A 493 -14.58 21.82 -14.06
C GLY A 493 -14.12 21.24 -12.74
N VAL A 494 -15.10 20.99 -11.86
CA VAL A 494 -14.86 20.27 -10.60
C VAL A 494 -15.19 18.81 -10.79
N ARG A 495 -14.29 17.95 -10.38
CA ARG A 495 -14.46 16.49 -10.33
C ARG A 495 -14.72 16.06 -8.90
N LEU A 496 -15.91 15.56 -8.62
CA LEU A 496 -16.25 14.92 -7.34
C LEU A 496 -16.44 13.43 -7.55
N GLN A 497 -16.02 12.62 -6.57
CA GLN A 497 -16.14 11.17 -6.66
C GLN A 497 -16.59 10.58 -5.33
N VAL A 498 -17.39 9.53 -5.42
CA VAL A 498 -17.94 8.79 -4.26
C VAL A 498 -17.61 7.32 -4.40
N ARG A 499 -17.05 6.73 -3.35
CA ARG A 499 -16.70 5.31 -3.32
C ARG A 499 -16.86 4.74 -1.92
N PRO A 500 -17.63 3.64 -1.73
CA PRO A 500 -17.59 2.87 -0.50
C PRO A 500 -16.21 2.27 -0.29
N SER A 501 -15.71 2.26 0.94
CA SER A 501 -14.47 1.53 1.26
C SER A 501 -14.72 0.02 1.20
N GLY A 502 -13.81 -0.73 0.57
CA GLY A 502 -13.87 -2.19 0.54
C GLY A 502 -13.36 -2.87 1.83
N THR A 503 -12.68 -2.11 2.71
CA THR A 503 -11.97 -2.68 3.87
C THR A 503 -12.38 -2.06 5.21
N GLU A 504 -13.05 -0.91 5.20
CA GLU A 504 -13.41 -0.14 6.40
C GLU A 504 -14.86 0.35 6.33
N PRO A 505 -15.56 0.52 7.46
CA PRO A 505 -16.94 0.99 7.51
C PRO A 505 -17.03 2.50 7.24
N LYS A 506 -16.73 2.90 5.99
CA LYS A 506 -16.77 4.30 5.55
C LYS A 506 -17.04 4.42 4.05
N VAL A 507 -17.57 5.56 3.66
CA VAL A 507 -17.63 6.06 2.28
C VAL A 507 -16.59 7.16 2.13
N LYS A 508 -15.77 7.07 1.09
CA LYS A 508 -14.78 8.10 0.76
C LYS A 508 -15.32 9.01 -0.34
N LEU A 509 -15.18 10.31 -0.13
CA LEU A 509 -15.45 11.36 -1.10
C LEU A 509 -14.12 11.96 -1.52
N TYR A 510 -13.92 12.13 -2.82
CA TYR A 510 -12.74 12.76 -3.37
C TYR A 510 -13.16 13.95 -4.22
N GLY A 511 -12.36 15.01 -4.21
CA GLY A 511 -12.58 16.20 -5.00
C GLY A 511 -11.30 16.66 -5.68
N GLU A 512 -11.43 17.15 -6.89
CA GLU A 512 -10.39 17.87 -7.62
C GLU A 512 -10.99 19.06 -8.36
N ALA A 513 -10.30 20.19 -8.32
CA ALA A 513 -10.62 21.39 -9.07
C ALA A 513 -9.35 22.09 -9.55
N VAL A 514 -9.46 22.90 -10.60
CA VAL A 514 -8.36 23.74 -11.10
C VAL A 514 -8.68 25.20 -10.79
N ASP A 515 -7.66 25.95 -10.32
CA ASP A 515 -7.72 27.36 -9.96
C ASP A 515 -8.84 27.73 -8.96
N MET A 516 -9.14 26.80 -8.06
CA MET A 516 -10.12 26.98 -6.97
C MET A 516 -9.41 27.09 -5.61
N GLU A 517 -10.05 27.80 -4.67
CA GLU A 517 -9.57 27.82 -3.29
C GLU A 517 -9.89 26.50 -2.58
N PRO A 518 -8.95 25.96 -1.75
CA PRO A 518 -9.14 24.69 -1.05
C PRO A 518 -10.42 24.64 -0.20
N ASP A 519 -10.78 25.73 0.49
CA ASP A 519 -11.98 25.81 1.33
C ASP A 519 -13.27 25.70 0.50
N THR A 520 -13.25 26.17 -0.75
CA THR A 520 -14.38 26.02 -1.66
C THR A 520 -14.56 24.56 -2.07
N LEU A 521 -13.46 23.85 -2.40
CA LEU A 521 -13.52 22.43 -2.70
C LEU A 521 -13.98 21.62 -1.48
N GLN A 522 -13.51 21.96 -0.28
CA GLN A 522 -13.95 21.31 0.95
C GLN A 522 -15.46 21.52 1.20
N SER A 523 -15.98 22.71 0.92
CA SER A 523 -17.42 23.01 1.02
C SER A 523 -18.24 22.16 0.04
N LEU A 524 -17.73 21.91 -1.17
CA LEU A 524 -18.37 21.02 -2.15
C LEU A 524 -18.38 19.56 -1.69
N LEU A 525 -17.29 19.08 -1.09
CA LEU A 525 -17.23 17.74 -0.50
C LEU A 525 -18.23 17.60 0.66
N SER A 526 -18.34 18.61 1.53
CA SER A 526 -19.33 18.61 2.61
C SER A 526 -20.77 18.68 2.09
N ALA A 527 -21.02 19.41 1.00
CA ALA A 527 -22.34 19.42 0.36
C ALA A 527 -22.68 18.05 -0.28
N LEU A 528 -21.69 17.35 -0.83
CA LEU A 528 -21.86 16.00 -1.35
C LEU A 528 -22.12 15.00 -0.22
N GLU A 529 -21.42 15.10 0.92
CA GLU A 529 -21.69 14.32 2.13
C GLU A 529 -23.14 14.44 2.58
N ALA A 530 -23.69 15.64 2.59
CA ALA A 530 -25.06 15.90 3.03
C ALA A 530 -26.13 15.27 2.11
N ILE A 531 -25.76 14.79 0.92
CA ILE A 531 -26.65 14.13 -0.05
C ILE A 531 -26.61 12.59 0.09
N LEU A 532 -25.56 12.03 0.74
CA LEU A 532 -25.44 10.58 0.97
C LEU A 532 -26.48 10.06 1.95
#